data_fd63ef387a41511288a4b05d39522aec
#
_entry.id   fd63ef387a41511288a4b05d39522aec
#
_cell.length_a   1.000
_cell.length_b   1.000
_cell.length_c   1.000
_cell.angle_alpha   90.00
_cell.angle_beta   90.00
_cell.angle_gamma   90.00
#
_symmetry.space_group_name_H-M   'P 1'
#
loop_
_entity.id
_entity.type
_entity.pdbx_description
1 polymer ?
#
loop_
_entity_poly.entity_id
_entity_poly.type
_entity_poly.pdbx_seq_one_letter_code
_entity_poly.pdbx_strand_id
1 'polypeptide(L)' 'MKFYSINVNFFSRDTKKSLYERHYTILAEDEAHARAVIINHLTMLDFYNFEITNIQEVGNIEN' A
#
# COMPACT_ATOMS: atom_id res chain seq x y z
N MET A 1 4.83 -4.23 16.91
CA MET A 1 4.65 -3.88 15.51
C MET A 1 4.22 -5.08 14.67
N LYS A 2 3.51 -4.84 13.62
CA LYS A 2 2.92 -5.88 12.79
C LYS A 2 3.35 -5.71 11.34
N PHE A 3 3.46 -6.82 10.61
CA PHE A 3 3.68 -6.79 9.17
C PHE A 3 2.34 -6.79 8.46
N TYR A 4 2.20 -5.92 7.48
CA TYR A 4 1.02 -5.83 6.64
C TYR A 4 1.39 -6.11 5.19
N SER A 5 0.60 -6.96 4.56
CA SER A 5 0.66 -7.22 3.12
C SER A 5 -0.32 -6.27 2.45
N ILE A 6 0.16 -5.47 1.52
CA ILE A 6 -0.66 -4.45 0.87
C ILE A 6 -0.56 -4.60 -0.64
N ASN A 7 -1.69 -4.73 -1.29
CA ASN A 7 -1.77 -4.72 -2.75
C ASN A 7 -2.24 -3.36 -3.23
N VAL A 8 -1.52 -2.80 -4.19
CA VAL A 8 -1.82 -1.49 -4.76
C VAL A 8 -1.99 -1.63 -6.26
N ASN A 9 -3.11 -1.16 -6.78
CA ASN A 9 -3.38 -1.12 -8.20
C ASN A 9 -3.07 0.28 -8.72
N PHE A 10 -2.24 0.35 -9.77
CA PHE A 10 -1.91 1.59 -10.46
C PHE A 10 -2.71 1.66 -11.75
N PHE A 11 -3.28 2.81 -12.04
CA PHE A 11 -4.12 2.96 -13.21
C PHE A 11 -3.77 4.21 -14.01
N SER A 12 -4.20 4.22 -15.28
CA SER A 12 -3.98 5.35 -16.16
C SER A 12 -4.82 6.54 -15.74
N ARG A 13 -4.20 7.70 -15.65
CA ARG A 13 -4.87 8.96 -15.35
C ARG A 13 -5.95 9.29 -16.39
N ASP A 14 -5.67 9.02 -17.65
CA ASP A 14 -6.53 9.41 -18.76
C ASP A 14 -7.66 8.42 -19.04
N THR A 15 -7.34 7.13 -19.04
CA THR A 15 -8.31 6.08 -19.43
C THR A 15 -8.97 5.41 -18.23
N LYS A 16 -8.44 5.60 -17.03
CA LYS A 16 -8.90 4.92 -15.81
C LYS A 16 -8.71 3.40 -15.85
N LYS A 17 -7.92 2.90 -16.80
CA LYS A 17 -7.63 1.47 -16.90
C LYS A 17 -6.49 1.10 -15.98
N SER A 18 -6.59 -0.10 -15.39
CA SER A 18 -5.52 -0.67 -14.60
C SER A 18 -4.27 -0.88 -15.46
N LEU A 19 -3.13 -0.42 -14.97
CA LEU A 19 -1.84 -0.58 -15.65
C LEU A 19 -1.10 -1.78 -15.10
N TYR A 20 -0.94 -1.84 -13.79
CA TYR A 20 -0.26 -2.94 -13.10
C TYR A 20 -0.60 -2.90 -11.62
N GLU A 21 -0.31 -4.00 -10.94
CA GLU A 21 -0.50 -4.13 -9.50
C GLU A 21 0.85 -4.42 -8.85
N ARG A 22 1.06 -3.85 -7.68
CA ARG A 22 2.26 -4.11 -6.87
C ARG A 22 1.88 -4.56 -5.49
N HIS A 23 2.74 -5.39 -4.92
CA HIS A 23 2.62 -5.87 -3.56
C HIS A 23 3.71 -5.26 -2.69
N TYR A 24 3.31 -4.80 -1.50
CA TYR A 24 4.23 -4.23 -0.51
C TYR A 24 4.06 -4.96 0.81
N THR A 25 5.17 -5.12 1.53
CA THR A 25 5.14 -5.58 2.91
C THR A 25 5.65 -4.44 3.78
N ILE A 26 4.85 -4.01 4.74
CA ILE A 26 5.12 -2.84 5.56
C ILE A 26 5.04 -3.22 7.04
N LEU A 27 6.00 -2.73 7.81
CA LEU A 27 5.97 -2.84 9.26
C LEU A 27 5.28 -1.59 9.84
N ALA A 28 4.23 -1.80 10.61
CA ALA A 28 3.43 -0.71 11.16
C ALA A 28 2.74 -1.12 12.46
N GLU A 29 2.24 -0.17 13.20
CA GLU A 29 1.58 -0.43 14.48
C GLU A 29 0.18 -1.01 14.29
N ASP A 30 -0.55 -0.52 13.29
CA ASP A 30 -1.90 -0.97 12.97
C ASP A 30 -2.19 -0.74 11.48
N GLU A 31 -3.39 -1.14 11.06
CA GLU A 31 -3.79 -1.01 9.66
C GLU A 31 -3.82 0.44 9.18
N ALA A 32 -4.33 1.35 10.00
CA ALA A 32 -4.39 2.77 9.64
C ALA A 32 -2.99 3.35 9.45
N HIS A 33 -2.05 2.98 10.30
CA HIS A 33 -0.65 3.38 10.18
C HIS A 33 -0.03 2.82 8.91
N ALA A 34 -0.26 1.53 8.62
CA ALA A 34 0.26 0.89 7.41
C ALA A 34 -0.26 1.59 6.14
N ARG A 35 -1.53 1.93 6.12
CA ARG A 35 -2.16 2.64 5.02
C ARG A 35 -1.52 4.02 4.82
N ALA A 36 -1.33 4.76 5.90
CA ALA A 36 -0.68 6.08 5.84
C ALA A 36 0.75 5.99 5.34
N VAL A 37 1.50 4.98 5.78
CA VAL A 37 2.89 4.76 5.35
C VAL A 37 2.96 4.53 3.84
N ILE A 38 2.11 3.65 3.30
CA ILE A 38 2.17 3.35 1.86
C ILE A 38 1.71 4.55 1.03
N ILE A 39 0.68 5.25 1.45
CA ILE A 39 0.21 6.43 0.73
C ILE A 39 1.30 7.50 0.70
N ASN A 40 1.94 7.76 1.83
CA ASN A 40 3.02 8.73 1.91
C ASN A 40 4.21 8.33 1.03
N HIS A 41 4.59 7.06 1.06
CA HIS A 41 5.68 6.54 0.24
C HIS A 41 5.42 6.75 -1.26
N LEU A 42 4.23 6.38 -1.72
CA LEU A 42 3.86 6.52 -3.13
C LEU A 42 3.76 7.98 -3.54
N THR A 43 3.23 8.83 -2.67
CA THR A 43 3.13 10.27 -2.94
C THR A 43 4.51 10.90 -3.06
N MET A 44 5.47 10.49 -2.23
CA MET A 44 6.85 10.97 -2.32
C MET A 44 7.53 10.56 -3.62
N LEU A 45 7.09 9.46 -4.23
CA LEU A 45 7.59 8.99 -5.53
C LEU A 45 6.77 9.55 -6.70
N ASP A 46 5.91 10.53 -6.44
CA ASP A 46 5.05 11.17 -7.44
C ASP A 46 4.01 10.24 -8.08
N PHE A 47 3.60 9.20 -7.37
CA PHE A 47 2.49 8.36 -7.78
C PHE A 47 1.20 8.89 -7.17
N TYR A 48 0.21 9.19 -8.00
CA TYR A 48 -1.07 9.74 -7.55
C TYR A 48 -2.29 8.93 -8.02
N ASN A 49 -2.14 8.11 -9.05
CA ASN A 49 -3.23 7.34 -9.62
C ASN A 49 -3.11 5.89 -9.18
N PHE A 50 -3.45 5.63 -7.93
CA PHE A 50 -3.37 4.30 -7.33
C PHE A 50 -4.53 4.07 -6.37
N GLU A 51 -4.81 2.80 -6.12
CA GLU A 51 -5.84 2.36 -5.19
C GLU A 51 -5.30 1.20 -4.38
N ILE A 52 -5.50 1.23 -3.07
CA ILE A 52 -5.18 0.10 -2.20
C ILE A 52 -6.32 -0.89 -2.34
N THR A 53 -6.04 -2.05 -2.93
CA THR A 53 -7.06 -3.07 -3.20
C THR A 53 -7.16 -4.10 -2.09
N ASN A 54 -6.10 -4.30 -1.33
CA ASN A 54 -6.09 -5.22 -0.21
C ASN A 54 -5.05 -4.81 0.81
N ILE A 55 -5.38 -4.96 2.09
CA ILE A 55 -4.44 -4.76 3.19
C ILE A 55 -4.76 -5.81 4.26
N GLN A 56 -3.74 -6.56 4.68
CA GLN A 56 -3.92 -7.68 5.59
C GLN A 56 -2.72 -7.81 6.52
N GLU A 57 -3.00 -8.02 7.80
CA GLU A 57 -1.96 -8.36 8.76
C GLU A 57 -1.45 -9.77 8.49
N VAL A 58 -0.13 -9.93 8.32
CA VAL A 58 0.46 -11.21 7.97
C VAL A 58 1.51 -11.68 8.97
N GLY A 59 1.83 -10.86 9.95
CA GLY A 59 2.78 -11.24 10.98
C GLY A 59 2.90 -10.19 12.07
N ASN A 60 3.59 -10.55 13.14
CA ASN A 60 3.80 -9.68 14.28
C ASN A 60 5.20 -9.88 14.82
N ILE A 61 5.87 -8.78 15.13
CA ILE A 61 7.16 -8.82 15.82
C ILE A 61 6.88 -8.73 17.31
N GLU A 62 7.25 -9.77 18.03
CA GLU A 62 7.20 -9.78 19.48
C GLU A 62 8.60 -9.53 20.04
N ASN A 63 8.68 -8.63 20.98
CA ASN A 63 9.91 -8.34 21.69
C ASN A 63 9.87 -8.93 23.08
#